data_ca0d79d772ca136492a56c6110fb1057
#
_entry.id   ca0d79d772ca136492a56c6110fb1057
#
_cell.length_a   1.000
_cell.length_b   1.000
_cell.length_c   1.000
_cell.angle_alpha   90.00
_cell.angle_beta   90.00
_cell.angle_gamma   90.00
#
_symmetry.space_group_name_H-M   'P 1'
#
loop_
_entity.id
_entity.type
_entity.pdbx_description
1 polymer ?
#
loop_
_entity_poly.entity_id
_entity_poly.type
_entity_poly.pdbx_seq_one_letter_code
_entity_poly.pdbx_strand_id
1 'polypeptide(L)'
;AIKKITDETSNMGYAFVDVSPRIKKIGDNKVEVTFEIQEGTKIFIDRINISGNVKTNDDVIRRELTFVEGDAYNSSKIKESERHIRGTGLFDNIEIKIDEMVGTNKTEVDVGVTERSTGQFTVGAGFSSLDGAIGSIGIKESNLFGEAKELSLNLGLSTRKSEIDLSFTDPYFLNKDLAAGIDIFNIRRNQKTYSGYKHNIIGFKLRTGFEIIDNLRYFSSYTLKRDKIHDIDNDTSIYIQAQEGKRVTSVIGQALQYDELNDRINPTDGYRVRFDVDYFGLGGDSEHILTELKIAN
;
A
#
# COMPACT_ATOMS: atom_id res chain seq x y z
N ALA A 1 -30.38 -0.29 -16.56
CA ALA A 1 -30.23 0.47 -17.83
C ALA A 1 -30.07 1.97 -17.55
N ILE A 2 -31.02 2.64 -16.83
CA ILE A 2 -30.93 4.09 -16.51
C ILE A 2 -29.60 4.44 -15.90
N LYS A 3 -29.20 3.81 -14.78
CA LYS A 3 -27.92 4.06 -14.12
C LYS A 3 -26.71 3.98 -15.07
N LYS A 4 -26.69 2.99 -15.97
CA LYS A 4 -25.60 2.84 -16.94
C LYS A 4 -25.57 3.98 -17.96
N ILE A 5 -26.74 4.43 -18.43
CA ILE A 5 -26.84 5.56 -19.36
C ILE A 5 -26.38 6.85 -18.65
N THR A 6 -26.84 7.10 -17.43
CA THR A 6 -26.43 8.27 -16.63
C THR A 6 -24.92 8.25 -16.33
N ASP A 7 -24.33 7.10 -15.98
CA ASP A 7 -22.89 6.97 -15.76
C ASP A 7 -22.10 7.28 -17.05
N GLU A 8 -22.52 6.75 -18.21
CA GLU A 8 -21.87 7.00 -19.50
C GLU A 8 -21.96 8.48 -19.94
N THR A 9 -23.14 9.09 -19.81
CA THR A 9 -23.31 10.52 -20.13
C THR A 9 -22.53 11.41 -19.17
N SER A 10 -22.48 11.06 -17.89
CA SER A 10 -21.65 11.75 -16.90
C SER A 10 -20.17 11.66 -17.21
N ASN A 11 -19.68 10.53 -17.74
CA ASN A 11 -18.28 10.38 -18.18
C ASN A 11 -17.94 11.27 -19.39
N MET A 12 -18.94 11.75 -20.12
CA MET A 12 -18.78 12.69 -21.25
C MET A 12 -18.80 14.17 -20.82
N GLY A 13 -18.96 14.46 -19.52
CA GLY A 13 -18.97 15.80 -18.96
C GLY A 13 -20.36 16.36 -18.66
N TYR A 14 -21.41 15.57 -18.77
CA TYR A 14 -22.79 15.97 -18.48
C TYR A 14 -23.18 15.53 -17.07
N ALA A 15 -22.98 16.39 -16.06
CA ALA A 15 -23.21 16.04 -14.66
C ALA A 15 -24.72 15.81 -14.32
N PHE A 16 -25.57 16.61 -14.94
CA PHE A 16 -27.01 16.62 -14.65
C PHE A 16 -27.80 16.21 -15.90
N VAL A 17 -27.94 14.90 -16.07
CA VAL A 17 -28.68 14.30 -17.19
C VAL A 17 -29.96 13.66 -16.65
N ASP A 18 -31.12 14.06 -17.18
CA ASP A 18 -32.36 13.38 -16.89
C ASP A 18 -32.63 12.27 -17.90
N VAL A 19 -32.76 11.05 -17.39
CA VAL A 19 -33.08 9.86 -18.21
C VAL A 19 -34.43 9.31 -17.84
N SER A 20 -35.40 9.61 -18.64
CA SER A 20 -36.78 9.21 -18.43
C SER A 20 -37.17 8.00 -19.30
N PRO A 21 -37.56 6.85 -18.70
CA PRO A 21 -38.02 5.69 -19.47
C PRO A 21 -39.47 5.85 -19.91
N ARG A 22 -39.73 5.74 -21.22
CA ARG A 22 -41.10 5.56 -21.78
C ARG A 22 -41.34 4.10 -22.10
N ILE A 23 -42.37 3.54 -21.50
CA ILE A 23 -42.76 2.14 -21.69
C ILE A 23 -44.03 2.07 -22.50
N LYS A 24 -43.96 1.39 -23.65
CA LYS A 24 -45.13 1.14 -24.53
C LYS A 24 -45.38 -0.36 -24.65
N LYS A 25 -46.58 -0.80 -24.37
CA LYS A 25 -47.00 -2.19 -24.59
C LYS A 25 -47.23 -2.42 -26.08
N ILE A 26 -46.53 -3.39 -26.70
CA ILE A 26 -46.64 -3.72 -28.15
C ILE A 26 -47.46 -4.98 -28.37
N GLY A 27 -47.70 -5.80 -27.33
CA GLY A 27 -48.47 -7.04 -27.38
C GLY A 27 -48.63 -7.65 -25.99
N ASP A 28 -49.20 -8.85 -25.92
CA ASP A 28 -49.54 -9.44 -24.62
C ASP A 28 -48.33 -9.72 -23.72
N ASN A 29 -47.14 -9.99 -24.30
CA ASN A 29 -45.93 -10.28 -23.55
C ASN A 29 -44.69 -9.47 -24.04
N LYS A 30 -44.92 -8.33 -24.74
CA LYS A 30 -43.81 -7.50 -25.26
C LYS A 30 -44.03 -6.04 -24.88
N VAL A 31 -42.97 -5.43 -24.39
CA VAL A 31 -42.90 -3.99 -24.11
C VAL A 31 -41.74 -3.37 -24.88
N GLU A 32 -41.95 -2.19 -25.41
CA GLU A 32 -40.90 -1.32 -25.93
C GLU A 32 -40.53 -0.32 -24.83
N VAL A 33 -39.25 -0.19 -24.56
CA VAL A 33 -38.71 0.77 -23.60
C VAL A 33 -37.84 1.76 -24.35
N THR A 34 -38.27 3.02 -24.43
CA THR A 34 -37.53 4.13 -25.01
C THR A 34 -36.98 4.99 -23.89
N PHE A 35 -35.68 5.21 -23.87
CA PHE A 35 -35.06 6.13 -22.91
C PHE A 35 -34.93 7.50 -23.55
N GLU A 36 -35.64 8.49 -23.00
CA GLU A 36 -35.46 9.89 -23.38
C GLU A 36 -34.37 10.48 -22.52
N ILE A 37 -33.29 10.99 -23.17
CA ILE A 37 -32.15 11.62 -22.53
C ILE A 37 -32.27 13.12 -22.79
N GLN A 38 -32.42 13.91 -21.73
CA GLN A 38 -32.31 15.34 -21.82
C GLN A 38 -30.88 15.72 -21.49
N GLU A 39 -30.12 16.13 -22.51
CA GLU A 39 -28.76 16.60 -22.38
C GLU A 39 -28.73 17.96 -21.67
N GLY A 40 -28.02 18.03 -20.54
CA GLY A 40 -27.65 19.31 -19.92
C GLY A 40 -26.45 19.96 -20.64
N THR A 41 -25.98 21.06 -20.13
CA THR A 41 -24.70 21.66 -20.55
C THR A 41 -23.52 20.85 -19.97
N LYS A 42 -22.40 20.81 -20.70
CA LYS A 42 -21.15 20.28 -20.12
C LYS A 42 -20.74 21.13 -18.95
N ILE A 43 -20.36 20.47 -17.86
CA ILE A 43 -19.97 21.12 -16.62
C ILE A 43 -18.46 20.89 -16.41
N PHE A 44 -17.78 21.97 -15.99
CA PHE A 44 -16.34 21.94 -15.71
C PHE A 44 -16.09 22.21 -14.23
N ILE A 45 -15.09 21.56 -13.67
CA ILE A 45 -14.66 21.77 -12.29
C ILE A 45 -13.96 23.11 -12.19
N ASP A 46 -14.53 24.06 -11.44
CA ASP A 46 -13.92 25.38 -11.21
C ASP A 46 -12.94 25.36 -10.04
N ARG A 47 -13.32 24.68 -8.97
CA ARG A 47 -12.53 24.60 -7.74
C ARG A 47 -12.74 23.26 -7.03
N ILE A 48 -11.67 22.81 -6.37
CA ILE A 48 -11.71 21.65 -5.47
C ILE A 48 -11.40 22.14 -4.06
N ASN A 49 -12.39 22.05 -3.18
CA ASN A 49 -12.27 22.40 -1.77
C ASN A 49 -12.06 21.12 -0.96
N ILE A 50 -11.07 21.12 -0.07
CA ILE A 50 -10.79 19.99 0.84
C ILE A 50 -11.08 20.45 2.27
N SER A 51 -11.77 19.62 3.04
CA SER A 51 -12.16 19.94 4.41
C SER A 51 -12.16 18.72 5.31
N GLY A 52 -11.98 18.92 6.63
CA GLY A 52 -11.97 17.86 7.63
C GLY A 52 -10.59 17.22 7.88
N ASN A 53 -9.58 17.56 7.09
CA ASN A 53 -8.21 17.12 7.24
C ASN A 53 -7.43 18.00 8.23
N VAL A 54 -7.59 17.75 9.51
CA VAL A 54 -6.99 18.58 10.58
C VAL A 54 -5.49 18.32 10.75
N LYS A 55 -5.06 17.08 10.52
CA LYS A 55 -3.66 16.64 10.64
C LYS A 55 -3.01 16.39 9.29
N THR A 56 -3.79 15.84 8.35
CA THR A 56 -3.29 15.44 7.03
C THR A 56 -3.18 16.67 6.12
N ASN A 57 -2.05 16.80 5.43
CA ASN A 57 -1.85 17.88 4.48
C ASN A 57 -2.77 17.74 3.26
N ASP A 58 -3.25 18.85 2.71
CA ASP A 58 -4.10 18.87 1.50
C ASP A 58 -3.49 18.08 0.34
N ASP A 59 -2.18 18.18 0.14
CA ASP A 59 -1.46 17.51 -0.93
C ASP A 59 -1.61 15.98 -0.90
N VAL A 60 -1.78 15.39 0.30
CA VAL A 60 -2.02 13.95 0.46
C VAL A 60 -3.37 13.54 -0.13
N ILE A 61 -4.38 14.40 -0.02
CA ILE A 61 -5.71 14.15 -0.59
C ILE A 61 -5.72 14.50 -2.07
N ARG A 62 -5.13 15.65 -2.45
CA ARG A 62 -5.11 16.13 -3.83
C ARG A 62 -4.44 15.15 -4.80
N ARG A 63 -3.36 14.50 -4.40
CA ARG A 63 -2.64 13.54 -5.24
C ARG A 63 -3.43 12.25 -5.51
N GLU A 64 -4.42 11.94 -4.68
CA GLU A 64 -5.32 10.80 -4.87
C GLU A 64 -6.50 11.11 -5.81
N LEU A 65 -6.67 12.39 -6.18
CA LEU A 65 -7.71 12.80 -7.13
C LEU A 65 -7.25 12.50 -8.55
N THR A 66 -8.13 11.88 -9.34
CA THR A 66 -7.91 11.58 -10.76
C THR A 66 -8.43 12.67 -11.69
N PHE A 67 -8.84 13.80 -11.13
CA PHE A 67 -9.30 15.00 -11.83
C PHE A 67 -8.68 16.25 -11.20
N VAL A 68 -8.64 17.34 -11.98
CA VAL A 68 -8.11 18.64 -11.55
C VAL A 68 -9.08 19.76 -11.91
N GLU A 69 -8.83 20.95 -11.35
CA GLU A 69 -9.56 22.17 -11.74
C GLU A 69 -9.40 22.43 -13.24
N GLY A 70 -10.50 22.71 -13.92
CA GLY A 70 -10.58 22.88 -15.38
C GLY A 70 -11.01 21.63 -16.14
N ASP A 71 -10.96 20.45 -15.54
CA ASP A 71 -11.45 19.20 -16.16
C ASP A 71 -12.97 19.24 -16.35
N ALA A 72 -13.45 18.57 -17.41
CA ALA A 72 -14.87 18.29 -17.52
C ALA A 72 -15.28 17.28 -16.43
N TYR A 73 -16.47 17.50 -15.87
CA TYR A 73 -17.03 16.58 -14.89
C TYR A 73 -17.03 15.12 -15.39
N ASN A 74 -16.65 14.21 -14.52
CA ASN A 74 -16.64 12.77 -14.82
C ASN A 74 -16.95 11.95 -13.55
N SER A 75 -18.11 11.31 -13.50
CA SER A 75 -18.56 10.56 -12.33
C SER A 75 -17.67 9.35 -12.02
N SER A 76 -17.08 8.73 -13.03
CA SER A 76 -16.17 7.59 -12.82
C SER A 76 -14.87 8.05 -12.16
N LYS A 77 -14.29 9.18 -12.59
CA LYS A 77 -13.12 9.79 -11.96
C LYS A 77 -13.40 10.18 -10.49
N ILE A 78 -14.59 10.72 -10.20
CA ILE A 78 -14.99 11.04 -8.81
C ILE A 78 -15.01 9.78 -7.95
N LYS A 79 -15.66 8.70 -8.40
CA LYS A 79 -15.72 7.42 -7.68
C LYS A 79 -14.33 6.78 -7.53
N GLU A 80 -13.48 6.92 -8.53
CA GLU A 80 -12.11 6.43 -8.50
C GLU A 80 -11.26 7.20 -7.48
N SER A 81 -11.35 8.52 -7.47
CA SER A 81 -10.71 9.37 -6.47
C SER A 81 -11.15 9.03 -5.05
N GLU A 82 -12.46 8.81 -4.83
CA GLU A 82 -12.95 8.33 -3.54
C GLU A 82 -12.30 7.01 -3.12
N ARG A 83 -12.16 6.06 -4.07
CA ARG A 83 -11.49 4.77 -3.80
C ARG A 83 -10.01 4.95 -3.48
N HIS A 84 -9.31 5.83 -4.20
CA HIS A 84 -7.90 6.13 -3.94
C HIS A 84 -7.71 6.73 -2.55
N ILE A 85 -8.49 7.78 -2.21
CA ILE A 85 -8.44 8.40 -0.88
C ILE A 85 -8.75 7.36 0.22
N ARG A 86 -9.77 6.52 0.02
CA ARG A 86 -10.12 5.42 0.94
C ARG A 86 -8.99 4.40 1.05
N GLY A 87 -8.30 4.13 -0.06
CA GLY A 87 -7.15 3.22 -0.15
C GLY A 87 -5.94 3.65 0.67
N THR A 88 -5.80 4.93 1.00
CA THR A 88 -4.74 5.43 1.89
C THR A 88 -4.88 4.90 3.32
N GLY A 89 -6.11 4.56 3.74
CA GLY A 89 -6.40 4.11 5.10
C GLY A 89 -6.31 5.19 6.18
N LEU A 90 -6.24 6.47 5.80
CA LEU A 90 -6.11 7.61 6.72
C LEU A 90 -7.45 8.18 7.18
N PHE A 91 -8.55 7.82 6.50
CA PHE A 91 -9.87 8.41 6.71
C PHE A 91 -10.92 7.34 7.00
N ASP A 92 -11.81 7.61 7.96
CA ASP A 92 -12.96 6.76 8.29
C ASP A 92 -14.15 7.04 7.36
N ASN A 93 -14.35 8.31 7.00
CA ASN A 93 -15.39 8.72 6.08
C ASN A 93 -14.85 9.68 5.01
N ILE A 94 -15.36 9.53 3.80
CA ILE A 94 -15.03 10.37 2.65
C ILE A 94 -16.34 10.69 1.96
N GLU A 95 -16.62 11.97 1.74
CA GLU A 95 -17.80 12.46 1.05
C GLU A 95 -17.38 13.46 -0.02
N ILE A 96 -17.65 13.18 -1.28
CA ILE A 96 -17.40 14.10 -2.38
C ILE A 96 -18.73 14.66 -2.85
N LYS A 97 -18.94 15.95 -2.61
CA LYS A 97 -20.13 16.70 -3.04
C LYS A 97 -19.82 17.55 -4.25
N ILE A 98 -20.83 17.77 -5.05
CA ILE A 98 -20.76 18.54 -6.28
C ILE A 98 -21.83 19.61 -6.16
N ASP A 99 -21.41 20.85 -6.04
CA ASP A 99 -22.30 22.00 -5.90
C ASP A 99 -22.46 22.72 -7.24
N GLU A 100 -23.68 22.73 -7.76
CA GLU A 100 -24.00 23.39 -9.01
C GLU A 100 -23.95 24.93 -8.85
N MET A 101 -23.11 25.59 -9.64
CA MET A 101 -23.09 27.03 -9.71
C MET A 101 -24.19 27.52 -10.67
N VAL A 102 -25.31 27.95 -10.11
CA VAL A 102 -26.49 28.37 -10.87
C VAL A 102 -26.13 29.46 -11.89
N GLY A 103 -26.49 29.22 -13.16
CA GLY A 103 -26.28 30.18 -14.26
C GLY A 103 -24.90 30.10 -14.91
N THR A 104 -24.07 29.11 -14.56
CA THR A 104 -22.77 28.87 -15.18
C THR A 104 -22.66 27.40 -15.61
N ASN A 105 -21.69 27.11 -16.48
CA ASN A 105 -21.32 25.71 -16.80
C ASN A 105 -20.16 25.20 -15.92
N LYS A 106 -20.09 25.68 -14.67
CA LYS A 106 -19.04 25.36 -13.70
C LYS A 106 -19.62 24.74 -12.45
N THR A 107 -18.81 23.95 -11.77
CA THR A 107 -19.16 23.35 -10.48
C THR A 107 -17.98 23.43 -9.51
N GLU A 108 -18.28 23.53 -8.23
CA GLU A 108 -17.30 23.28 -7.17
C GLU A 108 -17.41 21.83 -6.68
N VAL A 109 -16.28 21.24 -6.36
CA VAL A 109 -16.19 19.89 -5.80
C VAL A 109 -15.68 19.98 -4.39
N ASP A 110 -16.53 19.64 -3.42
CA ASP A 110 -16.19 19.62 -2.00
C ASP A 110 -15.82 18.18 -1.57
N VAL A 111 -14.56 18.00 -1.20
CA VAL A 111 -14.01 16.73 -0.68
C VAL A 111 -13.96 16.83 0.84
N GLY A 112 -15.00 16.34 1.51
CA GLY A 112 -15.07 16.25 2.96
C GLY A 112 -14.49 14.94 3.46
N VAL A 113 -13.56 15.00 4.41
CA VAL A 113 -12.96 13.79 5.02
C VAL A 113 -13.12 13.81 6.53
N THR A 114 -13.17 12.61 7.13
CA THR A 114 -13.09 12.43 8.58
C THR A 114 -11.85 11.59 8.86
N GLU A 115 -10.85 12.18 9.51
CA GLU A 115 -9.61 11.50 9.82
C GLU A 115 -9.80 10.40 10.86
N ARG A 116 -9.08 9.31 10.69
CA ARG A 116 -8.96 8.24 11.68
C ARG A 116 -7.66 8.35 12.46
N SER A 117 -7.58 7.64 13.57
CA SER A 117 -6.31 7.48 14.29
C SER A 117 -5.35 6.62 13.47
N THR A 118 -4.18 7.16 13.14
CA THR A 118 -3.13 6.53 12.33
C THR A 118 -2.02 5.91 13.17
N GLY A 119 -1.94 6.31 14.45
CA GLY A 119 -1.02 5.74 15.43
C GLY A 119 -1.53 4.43 16.01
N GLN A 120 -0.66 3.41 16.06
CA GLN A 120 -0.93 2.10 16.64
C GLN A 120 0.12 1.76 17.68
N PHE A 121 -0.31 1.26 18.83
CA PHE A 121 0.55 0.73 19.86
C PHE A 121 0.14 -0.71 20.15
N THR A 122 1.09 -1.64 20.06
CA THR A 122 0.86 -3.06 20.24
C THR A 122 1.77 -3.58 21.33
N VAL A 123 1.21 -4.32 22.28
CA VAL A 123 1.97 -5.06 23.29
C VAL A 123 1.59 -6.53 23.20
N GLY A 124 2.59 -7.38 23.11
CA GLY A 124 2.42 -8.83 23.07
C GLY A 124 3.21 -9.51 24.18
N ALA A 125 2.63 -10.54 24.75
CA ALA A 125 3.32 -11.44 25.67
C ALA A 125 2.93 -12.88 25.36
N GLY A 126 3.88 -13.80 25.49
CA GLY A 126 3.66 -15.20 25.18
C GLY A 126 4.74 -16.11 25.77
N PHE A 127 4.61 -17.41 25.51
CA PHE A 127 5.59 -18.40 25.88
C PHE A 127 5.82 -19.38 24.72
N SER A 128 7.08 -19.66 24.42
CA SER A 128 7.50 -20.63 23.43
C SER A 128 8.40 -21.66 24.08
N SER A 129 8.26 -22.94 23.71
CA SER A 129 9.16 -24.00 24.16
C SER A 129 10.61 -23.78 23.71
N LEU A 130 10.80 -23.08 22.58
CA LEU A 130 12.13 -22.78 22.02
C LEU A 130 12.74 -21.52 22.63
N ASP A 131 11.97 -20.42 22.70
CA ASP A 131 12.47 -19.07 23.06
C ASP A 131 12.16 -18.68 24.50
N GLY A 132 11.39 -19.49 25.24
CA GLY A 132 10.94 -19.18 26.61
C GLY A 132 9.86 -18.12 26.66
N ALA A 133 9.89 -17.27 27.68
CA ALA A 133 9.00 -16.12 27.78
C ALA A 133 9.32 -15.10 26.68
N ILE A 134 8.29 -14.58 26.02
CA ILE A 134 8.38 -13.64 24.90
C ILE A 134 7.59 -12.39 25.28
N GLY A 135 8.19 -11.23 25.06
CA GLY A 135 7.53 -9.92 25.11
C GLY A 135 7.77 -9.16 23.82
N SER A 136 6.79 -8.42 23.35
CA SER A 136 6.94 -7.54 22.19
C SER A 136 6.23 -6.22 22.38
N ILE A 137 6.80 -5.18 21.80
CA ILE A 137 6.24 -3.83 21.73
C ILE A 137 6.35 -3.37 20.29
N GLY A 138 5.24 -2.91 19.74
CA GLY A 138 5.18 -2.31 18.40
C GLY A 138 4.59 -0.90 18.48
N ILE A 139 5.21 0.03 17.79
CA ILE A 139 4.72 1.40 17.59
C ILE A 139 4.71 1.63 16.10
N LYS A 140 3.57 2.10 15.57
CA LYS A 140 3.41 2.43 14.16
C LYS A 140 2.65 3.75 14.04
N GLU A 141 3.15 4.65 13.19
CA GLU A 141 2.46 5.84 12.73
C GLU A 141 2.39 5.80 11.21
N SER A 142 1.17 5.87 10.66
CA SER A 142 0.95 5.77 9.20
C SER A 142 0.72 7.13 8.54
N ASN A 143 0.70 8.22 9.32
CA ASN A 143 0.55 9.58 8.83
C ASN A 143 1.54 10.53 9.52
N LEU A 144 2.81 10.16 9.51
CA LEU A 144 3.86 10.94 10.14
C LEU A 144 3.92 12.35 9.53
N PHE A 145 3.82 13.37 10.39
CA PHE A 145 3.76 14.80 10.04
C PHE A 145 2.61 15.21 9.10
N GLY A 146 1.58 14.37 8.98
CA GLY A 146 0.45 14.62 8.08
C GLY A 146 0.75 14.38 6.59
N GLU A 147 1.86 13.72 6.27
CA GLU A 147 2.35 13.51 4.91
C GLU A 147 2.09 12.08 4.38
N ALA A 148 1.27 11.29 5.08
CA ALA A 148 1.03 9.86 4.81
C ALA A 148 2.31 9.01 4.82
N LYS A 149 3.38 9.48 5.45
CA LYS A 149 4.60 8.71 5.67
C LYS A 149 4.41 7.72 6.81
N GLU A 150 4.99 6.56 6.67
CA GLU A 150 4.90 5.50 7.67
C GLU A 150 6.22 5.37 8.44
N LEU A 151 6.12 5.34 9.77
CA LEU A 151 7.21 5.00 10.67
C LEU A 151 6.76 3.86 11.56
N SER A 152 7.53 2.79 11.64
CA SER A 152 7.26 1.69 12.57
C SER A 152 8.52 1.28 13.33
N LEU A 153 8.35 0.98 14.62
CA LEU A 153 9.36 0.42 15.51
C LEU A 153 8.80 -0.83 16.15
N ASN A 154 9.48 -1.96 15.95
CA ASN A 154 9.14 -3.22 16.60
C ASN A 154 10.30 -3.69 17.49
N LEU A 155 9.99 -3.98 18.74
CA LEU A 155 10.91 -4.50 19.72
C LEU A 155 10.40 -5.87 20.16
N GLY A 156 11.20 -6.91 19.98
CA GLY A 156 10.92 -8.26 20.43
C GLY A 156 11.99 -8.73 21.41
N LEU A 157 11.60 -9.23 22.56
CA LEU A 157 12.48 -9.76 23.58
C LEU A 157 12.00 -11.15 24.03
N SER A 158 12.93 -12.09 24.07
CA SER A 158 12.70 -13.37 24.69
C SER A 158 13.94 -13.81 25.47
N THR A 159 13.84 -14.93 26.17
CA THR A 159 14.99 -15.50 26.89
C THR A 159 16.18 -15.76 25.97
N ARG A 160 15.93 -16.04 24.68
CA ARG A 160 16.95 -16.45 23.70
C ARG A 160 17.05 -15.56 22.47
N LYS A 161 16.11 -14.64 22.25
CA LYS A 161 16.07 -13.75 21.09
C LYS A 161 15.82 -12.31 21.53
N SER A 162 16.58 -11.37 20.96
CA SER A 162 16.20 -9.97 20.96
C SER A 162 16.18 -9.44 19.52
N GLU A 163 15.17 -8.64 19.20
CA GLU A 163 14.93 -8.11 17.86
C GLU A 163 14.52 -6.66 17.95
N ILE A 164 15.13 -5.84 17.13
CA ILE A 164 14.80 -4.43 16.96
C ILE A 164 14.68 -4.19 15.47
N ASP A 165 13.51 -3.74 15.04
CA ASP A 165 13.22 -3.35 13.66
C ASP A 165 12.67 -1.94 13.63
N LEU A 166 13.33 -1.07 12.89
CA LEU A 166 12.91 0.29 12.59
C LEU A 166 12.68 0.40 11.09
N SER A 167 11.48 0.79 10.67
CA SER A 167 11.10 0.95 9.27
C SER A 167 10.51 2.33 9.04
N PHE A 168 10.96 3.00 7.99
CA PHE A 168 10.40 4.24 7.48
C PHE A 168 10.04 4.08 6.01
N THR A 169 8.86 4.57 5.60
CA THR A 169 8.40 4.55 4.21
C THR A 169 7.76 5.88 3.85
N ASP A 170 8.21 6.46 2.75
CA ASP A 170 7.55 7.57 2.07
C ASP A 170 6.88 7.01 0.80
N PRO A 171 5.54 6.95 0.74
CA PRO A 171 4.83 6.39 -0.42
C PRO A 171 4.90 7.27 -1.68
N TYR A 172 5.23 8.57 -1.52
CA TYR A 172 5.33 9.54 -2.61
C TYR A 172 6.66 10.31 -2.55
N PHE A 173 7.75 9.56 -2.59
CA PHE A 173 9.09 10.11 -2.49
C PHE A 173 9.38 11.13 -3.60
N LEU A 174 9.84 12.32 -3.19
CA LEU A 174 10.04 13.47 -4.07
C LEU A 174 8.76 13.94 -4.82
N ASN A 175 7.61 13.77 -4.21
CA ASN A 175 6.29 14.10 -4.78
C ASN A 175 6.01 13.37 -6.11
N LYS A 176 6.51 12.14 -6.23
CA LYS A 176 6.27 11.25 -7.37
C LYS A 176 5.56 9.99 -6.88
N ASP A 177 4.87 9.30 -7.76
CA ASP A 177 4.31 7.98 -7.51
C ASP A 177 5.43 6.92 -7.44
N LEU A 178 6.28 7.10 -6.45
CA LEU A 178 7.44 6.29 -6.14
C LEU A 178 7.52 6.10 -4.62
N ALA A 179 7.20 4.93 -4.16
CA ALA A 179 7.44 4.58 -2.76
C ALA A 179 8.94 4.36 -2.52
N ALA A 180 9.48 4.96 -1.47
CA ALA A 180 10.84 4.73 -1.00
C ALA A 180 10.84 4.46 0.50
N GLY A 181 11.73 3.56 0.95
CA GLY A 181 11.80 3.20 2.37
C GLY A 181 13.17 2.73 2.79
N ILE A 182 13.39 2.79 4.10
CA ILE A 182 14.57 2.26 4.77
C ILE A 182 14.15 1.43 5.97
N ASP A 183 14.73 0.25 6.09
CA ASP A 183 14.57 -0.62 7.24
C ASP A 183 15.94 -0.80 7.91
N ILE A 184 15.99 -0.72 9.23
CA ILE A 184 17.18 -0.96 10.05
C ILE A 184 16.82 -2.05 11.06
N PHE A 185 17.61 -3.11 11.10
CA PHE A 185 17.30 -4.25 11.96
C PHE A 185 18.50 -4.76 12.71
N ASN A 186 18.26 -5.24 13.94
CA ASN A 186 19.25 -5.91 14.78
C ASN A 186 18.59 -7.11 15.46
N ILE A 187 19.06 -8.30 15.11
CA ILE A 187 18.53 -9.57 15.63
C ILE A 187 19.66 -10.29 16.34
N ARG A 188 19.47 -10.67 17.60
CA ARG A 188 20.40 -11.48 18.37
C ARG A 188 19.70 -12.75 18.81
N ARG A 189 20.30 -13.90 18.54
CA ARG A 189 19.79 -15.22 18.91
C ARG A 189 20.82 -15.99 19.70
N ASN A 190 20.41 -16.48 20.87
CA ASN A 190 21.22 -17.41 21.69
C ASN A 190 20.67 -18.82 21.47
N GLN A 191 21.34 -19.60 20.64
CA GLN A 191 20.98 -20.97 20.31
C GLN A 191 21.90 -22.00 21.01
N LYS A 192 22.63 -21.60 22.07
CA LYS A 192 23.56 -22.43 22.81
C LYS A 192 22.94 -23.76 23.24
N THR A 193 21.76 -23.73 23.82
CA THR A 193 21.10 -24.94 24.38
C THR A 193 20.73 -26.01 23.35
N TYR A 194 20.46 -25.62 22.11
CA TYR A 194 19.97 -26.55 21.07
C TYR A 194 20.95 -26.76 19.92
N SER A 195 21.75 -25.76 19.63
CA SER A 195 22.63 -25.75 18.45
C SER A 195 24.08 -25.35 18.79
N GLY A 196 24.37 -25.05 20.05
CA GLY A 196 25.73 -24.81 20.54
C GLY A 196 26.38 -23.50 20.11
N TYR A 197 25.61 -22.45 19.65
CA TYR A 197 26.20 -21.19 19.18
C TYR A 197 25.29 -19.98 19.43
N LYS A 198 25.87 -18.79 19.25
CA LYS A 198 25.13 -17.52 19.20
C LYS A 198 25.21 -16.88 17.81
N HIS A 199 24.12 -16.26 17.38
CA HIS A 199 23.99 -15.63 16.07
C HIS A 199 23.47 -14.20 16.22
N ASN A 200 24.20 -13.23 15.67
CA ASN A 200 23.83 -11.81 15.64
C ASN A 200 23.77 -11.33 14.19
N ILE A 201 22.67 -10.68 13.83
CA ILE A 201 22.45 -10.07 12.52
C ILE A 201 22.19 -8.59 12.73
N ILE A 202 22.92 -7.74 12.05
CA ILE A 202 22.67 -6.31 11.99
C ILE A 202 22.73 -5.86 10.54
N GLY A 203 21.80 -5.04 10.12
CA GLY A 203 21.79 -4.57 8.74
C GLY A 203 20.78 -3.46 8.50
N PHE A 204 20.77 -3.03 7.25
CA PHE A 204 19.75 -2.13 6.72
C PHE A 204 19.30 -2.59 5.35
N LYS A 205 18.11 -2.16 4.96
CA LYS A 205 17.53 -2.40 3.65
C LYS A 205 16.96 -1.08 3.12
N LEU A 206 17.38 -0.68 1.93
CA LEU A 206 16.74 0.36 1.14
C LEU A 206 15.75 -0.32 0.20
N ARG A 207 14.59 0.27 0.00
CA ARG A 207 13.57 -0.28 -0.89
C ARG A 207 12.86 0.83 -1.64
N THR A 208 12.51 0.53 -2.88
CA THR A 208 11.69 1.38 -3.72
C THR A 208 10.65 0.55 -4.43
N GLY A 209 9.54 1.19 -4.81
CA GLY A 209 8.48 0.53 -5.59
C GLY A 209 7.62 1.56 -6.31
N PHE A 210 7.26 1.27 -7.54
CA PHE A 210 6.38 2.11 -8.35
C PHE A 210 5.55 1.26 -9.31
N GLU A 211 4.46 1.82 -9.77
CA GLU A 211 3.60 1.20 -10.78
C GLU A 211 4.12 1.55 -12.18
N ILE A 212 4.34 0.54 -13.02
CA ILE A 212 4.82 0.71 -14.40
C ILE A 212 3.65 0.98 -15.32
N ILE A 213 2.60 0.18 -15.18
CA ILE A 213 1.29 0.27 -15.83
C ILE A 213 0.26 -0.26 -14.84
N ASP A 214 -1.03 -0.04 -15.10
CA ASP A 214 -2.11 -0.53 -14.26
C ASP A 214 -1.90 -1.98 -13.84
N ASN A 215 -2.00 -2.25 -12.54
CA ASN A 215 -1.83 -3.56 -11.92
C ASN A 215 -0.40 -4.16 -11.97
N LEU A 216 0.58 -3.55 -12.65
CA LEU A 216 1.95 -4.03 -12.72
C LEU A 216 2.90 -3.13 -11.92
N ARG A 217 3.43 -3.65 -10.82
CA ARG A 217 4.36 -2.96 -9.93
C ARG A 217 5.76 -3.53 -9.99
N TYR A 218 6.73 -2.65 -10.01
CA TYR A 218 8.14 -2.99 -9.88
C TYR A 218 8.64 -2.59 -8.49
N PHE A 219 9.45 -3.48 -7.91
CA PHE A 219 10.12 -3.25 -6.64
C PHE A 219 11.62 -3.45 -6.81
N SER A 220 12.40 -2.58 -6.19
CA SER A 220 13.84 -2.76 -6.06
C SER A 220 14.26 -2.59 -4.61
N SER A 221 15.26 -3.35 -4.19
CA SER A 221 15.81 -3.23 -2.85
C SER A 221 17.31 -3.47 -2.83
N TYR A 222 17.99 -2.81 -1.89
CA TYR A 222 19.36 -3.09 -1.55
C TYR A 222 19.46 -3.40 -0.07
N THR A 223 20.00 -4.59 0.26
CA THR A 223 20.19 -5.02 1.64
C THR A 223 21.67 -5.22 1.91
N LEU A 224 22.17 -4.56 2.95
CA LEU A 224 23.50 -4.83 3.49
C LEU A 224 23.35 -5.31 4.93
N LYS A 225 23.81 -6.52 5.21
CA LYS A 225 23.77 -7.08 6.56
C LYS A 225 25.08 -7.75 6.93
N ARG A 226 25.35 -7.75 8.20
CA ARG A 226 26.44 -8.47 8.81
C ARG A 226 25.89 -9.55 9.74
N ASP A 227 26.19 -10.78 9.40
CA ASP A 227 25.95 -11.96 10.21
C ASP A 227 27.19 -12.25 11.06
N LYS A 228 27.04 -12.54 12.35
CA LYS A 228 28.11 -12.98 13.23
C LYS A 228 27.69 -14.22 13.97
N ILE A 229 28.37 -15.34 13.69
CA ILE A 229 28.27 -16.60 14.44
C ILE A 229 29.44 -16.62 15.39
N HIS A 230 29.19 -16.83 16.68
CA HIS A 230 30.20 -16.81 17.72
C HIS A 230 29.77 -17.61 18.95
N ASP A 231 30.69 -17.79 19.88
CA ASP A 231 30.48 -18.55 21.13
C ASP A 231 29.99 -19.96 20.81
N ILE A 232 30.76 -20.67 19.98
CA ILE A 232 30.44 -22.02 19.49
C ILE A 232 30.98 -23.06 20.49
N ASP A 233 30.14 -24.06 20.82
CA ASP A 233 30.54 -25.18 21.66
C ASP A 233 31.41 -26.18 20.87
N ASN A 234 32.35 -26.82 21.52
CA ASN A 234 33.31 -27.72 20.88
C ASN A 234 32.67 -28.97 20.26
N ASP A 235 31.50 -29.36 20.74
CA ASP A 235 30.70 -30.48 20.25
C ASP A 235 29.70 -30.11 19.15
N THR A 236 29.68 -28.85 18.75
CA THR A 236 28.82 -28.36 17.66
C THR A 236 29.27 -28.94 16.31
N SER A 237 28.30 -29.09 15.38
CA SER A 237 28.57 -29.55 14.02
C SER A 237 29.74 -28.80 13.37
N ILE A 238 30.64 -29.54 12.70
CA ILE A 238 31.80 -28.99 11.98
C ILE A 238 31.40 -27.95 10.94
N TYR A 239 30.20 -28.04 10.36
CA TYR A 239 29.66 -27.07 9.42
C TYR A 239 29.37 -25.71 10.09
N ILE A 240 28.95 -25.73 11.36
CA ILE A 240 28.71 -24.50 12.14
C ILE A 240 30.05 -23.93 12.62
N GLN A 241 30.98 -24.78 13.08
CA GLN A 241 32.30 -24.36 13.46
C GLN A 241 33.04 -23.66 12.30
N ALA A 242 32.89 -24.18 11.06
CA ALA A 242 33.47 -23.59 9.86
C ALA A 242 32.82 -22.21 9.49
N GLN A 243 31.67 -21.87 10.08
CA GLN A 243 30.99 -20.59 9.87
C GLN A 243 31.27 -19.57 11.00
N GLU A 244 32.16 -19.90 11.95
CA GLU A 244 32.55 -18.97 13.01
C GLU A 244 33.09 -17.67 12.42
N GLY A 245 32.69 -16.55 13.00
CA GLY A 245 33.18 -15.25 12.60
C GLY A 245 32.10 -14.31 12.10
N LYS A 246 32.51 -13.38 11.26
CA LYS A 246 31.65 -12.36 10.68
C LYS A 246 31.55 -12.60 9.17
N ARG A 247 30.35 -12.51 8.65
CA ARG A 247 30.07 -12.52 7.21
C ARG A 247 29.26 -11.30 6.85
N VAL A 248 29.66 -10.61 5.81
CA VAL A 248 28.91 -9.51 5.22
C VAL A 248 28.14 -10.04 4.02
N THR A 249 26.86 -9.73 3.96
CA THR A 249 25.99 -10.11 2.84
C THR A 249 25.41 -8.83 2.24
N SER A 250 25.65 -8.65 0.94
CA SER A 250 25.13 -7.57 0.13
C SER A 250 24.19 -8.17 -0.92
N VAL A 251 22.95 -7.66 -0.99
CA VAL A 251 21.90 -8.21 -1.88
C VAL A 251 21.21 -7.07 -2.62
N ILE A 252 21.13 -7.21 -3.94
CA ILE A 252 20.18 -6.44 -4.75
C ILE A 252 18.98 -7.34 -5.04
N GLY A 253 17.81 -6.94 -4.55
CA GLY A 253 16.54 -7.60 -4.86
C GLY A 253 15.76 -6.80 -5.89
N GLN A 254 15.14 -7.50 -6.82
CA GLN A 254 14.21 -6.94 -7.80
C GLN A 254 12.97 -7.82 -7.88
N ALA A 255 11.80 -7.20 -8.00
CA ALA A 255 10.56 -7.95 -8.16
C ALA A 255 9.60 -7.25 -9.12
N LEU A 256 8.88 -8.07 -9.86
CA LEU A 256 7.72 -7.65 -10.64
C LEU A 256 6.48 -8.33 -10.07
N GLN A 257 5.44 -7.56 -9.82
CA GLN A 257 4.17 -8.06 -9.30
C GLN A 257 3.03 -7.57 -10.18
N TYR A 258 2.29 -8.51 -10.74
CA TYR A 258 1.01 -8.26 -11.39
C TYR A 258 -0.12 -8.64 -10.42
N ASP A 259 -1.07 -7.73 -10.17
CA ASP A 259 -2.09 -7.88 -9.13
C ASP A 259 -3.46 -7.46 -9.69
N GLU A 260 -4.28 -8.44 -10.02
CA GLU A 260 -5.66 -8.27 -10.54
C GLU A 260 -6.71 -8.80 -9.55
N LEU A 261 -6.36 -8.91 -8.26
CA LEU A 261 -7.32 -9.31 -7.24
C LEU A 261 -8.40 -8.24 -7.05
N ASN A 262 -9.66 -8.69 -6.98
CA ASN A 262 -10.82 -7.82 -6.78
C ASN A 262 -10.84 -7.14 -5.39
N ASP A 263 -10.23 -7.76 -4.38
CA ASP A 263 -10.05 -7.21 -3.03
C ASP A 263 -8.68 -7.63 -2.50
N ARG A 264 -7.96 -6.71 -1.82
CA ARG A 264 -6.62 -6.99 -1.28
C ARG A 264 -6.63 -7.73 0.05
N ILE A 265 -7.74 -7.65 0.80
CA ILE A 265 -7.88 -8.21 2.15
C ILE A 265 -8.59 -9.56 2.08
N ASN A 266 -9.72 -9.61 1.36
CA ASN A 266 -10.53 -10.81 1.19
C ASN A 266 -10.78 -11.07 -0.30
N PRO A 267 -9.76 -11.53 -1.05
CA PRO A 267 -9.91 -11.80 -2.47
C PRO A 267 -10.92 -12.94 -2.70
N THR A 268 -11.84 -12.73 -3.61
CA THR A 268 -12.84 -13.72 -4.04
C THR A 268 -12.77 -14.00 -5.53
N ASP A 269 -11.98 -13.23 -6.26
CA ASP A 269 -11.77 -13.37 -7.70
C ASP A 269 -10.48 -12.65 -8.13
N GLY A 270 -9.87 -13.12 -9.21
CA GLY A 270 -8.65 -12.58 -9.76
C GLY A 270 -7.40 -13.36 -9.34
N TYR A 271 -6.24 -12.84 -9.69
CA TYR A 271 -4.96 -13.50 -9.39
C TYR A 271 -3.84 -12.48 -9.15
N ARG A 272 -2.84 -12.93 -8.41
CA ARG A 272 -1.60 -12.19 -8.19
C ARG A 272 -0.42 -13.06 -8.57
N VAL A 273 0.47 -12.53 -9.38
CA VAL A 273 1.74 -13.17 -9.75
C VAL A 273 2.87 -12.26 -9.34
N ARG A 274 3.84 -12.79 -8.61
CA ARG A 274 5.04 -12.05 -8.21
C ARG A 274 6.28 -12.88 -8.53
N PHE A 275 7.21 -12.26 -9.24
CA PHE A 275 8.51 -12.83 -9.58
C PHE A 275 9.61 -12.00 -8.91
N ASP A 276 10.37 -12.63 -8.04
CA ASP A 276 11.47 -12.04 -7.28
C ASP A 276 12.81 -12.58 -7.79
N VAL A 277 13.81 -11.72 -7.90
CA VAL A 277 15.21 -12.06 -8.22
C VAL A 277 16.11 -11.34 -7.22
N ASP A 278 16.85 -12.08 -6.43
CA ASP A 278 17.85 -11.57 -5.50
C ASP A 278 19.26 -11.95 -5.97
N TYR A 279 20.08 -10.95 -6.23
CA TYR A 279 21.50 -11.10 -6.55
C TYR A 279 22.36 -10.81 -5.32
N PHE A 280 23.10 -11.81 -4.89
CA PHE A 280 24.08 -11.75 -3.80
C PHE A 280 25.47 -11.61 -4.39
N GLY A 281 26.32 -10.70 -3.88
CA GLY A 281 27.70 -10.63 -4.34
C GLY A 281 28.27 -9.24 -4.60
N LEU A 282 27.50 -8.16 -4.40
CA LEU A 282 28.03 -6.81 -4.52
C LEU A 282 28.83 -6.41 -3.28
N GLY A 283 30.07 -6.92 -3.17
CA GLY A 283 30.97 -6.59 -2.07
C GLY A 283 30.67 -7.31 -0.75
N GLY A 284 30.12 -8.52 -0.82
CA GLY A 284 29.88 -9.38 0.34
C GLY A 284 30.61 -10.71 0.26
N ASP A 285 30.46 -11.54 1.30
CA ASP A 285 31.09 -12.87 1.40
C ASP A 285 30.23 -13.99 0.80
N SER A 286 29.12 -13.66 0.13
CA SER A 286 28.20 -14.62 -0.48
C SER A 286 27.93 -14.21 -1.93
N GLU A 287 28.02 -15.19 -2.85
CA GLU A 287 27.78 -14.95 -4.28
C GLU A 287 26.84 -16.04 -4.83
N HIS A 288 25.60 -15.67 -5.10
CA HIS A 288 24.59 -16.53 -5.73
C HIS A 288 23.40 -15.70 -6.20
N ILE A 289 22.52 -16.30 -6.98
CA ILE A 289 21.25 -15.75 -7.41
C ILE A 289 20.14 -16.61 -6.83
N LEU A 290 19.14 -15.96 -6.24
CA LEU A 290 17.91 -16.59 -5.79
C LEU A 290 16.76 -16.07 -6.64
N THR A 291 15.94 -16.98 -7.17
CA THR A 291 14.71 -16.61 -7.90
C THR A 291 13.51 -17.27 -7.24
N GLU A 292 12.44 -16.52 -7.09
CA GLU A 292 11.19 -17.02 -6.48
C GLU A 292 9.99 -16.56 -7.32
N LEU A 293 9.06 -17.50 -7.58
CA LEU A 293 7.78 -17.23 -8.24
C LEU A 293 6.65 -17.53 -7.25
N LYS A 294 5.83 -16.54 -6.97
CA LYS A 294 4.65 -16.64 -6.11
C LYS A 294 3.40 -16.42 -6.94
N ILE A 295 2.45 -17.34 -6.84
CA ILE A 295 1.14 -17.22 -7.48
C ILE A 295 0.08 -17.38 -6.39
N ALA A 296 -0.85 -16.45 -6.32
CA ALA A 296 -2.02 -16.49 -5.46
C ALA A 296 -3.27 -16.30 -6.32
N ASN A 297 -4.32 -17.07 -6.01
CA ASN A 297 -5.63 -17.06 -6.66
C ASN A 297 -6.72 -17.07 -5.59
#